data_18803666cdea9348b2fe2b6fa568d5d6
#
_entry.id   18803666cdea9348b2fe2b6fa568d5d6
#
_cell.length_a   1.000
_cell.length_b   1.000
_cell.length_c   1.000
_cell.angle_alpha   90.00
_cell.angle_beta   90.00
_cell.angle_gamma   90.00
#
_symmetry.space_group_name_H-M   'P 1'
#
loop_
_entity.id
_entity.type
_entity.pdbx_description
1 polymer ?
#
loop_
_entity_poly.entity_id
_entity_poly.type
_entity_poly.pdbx_seq_one_letter_code
_entity_poly.pdbx_strand_id
1 'polypeptide(L)'
;MNIVYNLQIGKKGNQLMLRLYKNKFDVSCGIGISLNVEDWDQELQLANSLIINQKLSELKSNVLKAYNESFIQGTIIDKDFVKKIISECFNRPTKEISQVN
;
A
#
# COMPACT_ATOMS: atom_id res chain seq x y z
N MET A 1 -8.01 8.91 9.47
CA MET A 1 -7.77 7.86 8.48
C MET A 1 -6.92 6.76 9.07
N ASN A 2 -7.44 5.55 9.05
CA ASN A 2 -6.70 4.40 9.57
C ASN A 2 -6.08 3.66 8.41
N ILE A 3 -4.81 3.33 8.54
CA ILE A 3 -4.08 2.61 7.50
C ILE A 3 -3.46 1.39 8.13
N VAL A 4 -3.80 0.20 7.64
CA VAL A 4 -3.23 -1.04 8.15
C VAL A 4 -2.85 -1.95 7.00
N TYR A 5 -1.94 -2.87 7.25
CA TYR A 5 -1.56 -3.88 6.29
C TYR A 5 -2.08 -5.23 6.79
N ASN A 6 -2.58 -6.05 5.90
CA ASN A 6 -3.07 -7.38 6.24
C ASN A 6 -2.50 -8.38 5.25
N LEU A 7 -2.07 -9.53 5.75
CA LEU A 7 -1.59 -10.57 4.87
C LEU A 7 -2.80 -11.43 4.48
N GLN A 8 -3.13 -11.44 3.21
CA GLN A 8 -4.25 -12.22 2.72
C GLN A 8 -3.74 -13.56 2.26
N ILE A 9 -4.27 -14.62 2.87
CA ILE A 9 -3.86 -15.99 2.56
C ILE A 9 -4.62 -16.47 1.34
N GLY A 10 -3.91 -16.92 0.34
CA GLY A 10 -4.52 -17.40 -0.89
C GLY A 10 -3.94 -18.71 -1.36
N LYS A 11 -4.64 -19.38 -2.26
CA LYS A 11 -4.20 -20.66 -2.77
C LYS A 11 -2.92 -20.56 -3.58
N LYS A 12 -2.71 -19.46 -4.26
CA LYS A 12 -1.52 -19.27 -5.08
C LYS A 12 -0.43 -18.50 -4.36
N GLY A 13 -0.62 -18.22 -3.11
CA GLY A 13 0.35 -17.49 -2.33
C GLY A 13 -0.33 -16.42 -1.51
N ASN A 14 0.38 -15.92 -0.54
CA ASN A 14 -0.15 -14.89 0.35
C ASN A 14 0.24 -13.53 -0.16
N GLN A 15 -0.62 -12.57 -0.07
CA GLN A 15 -0.33 -11.22 -0.53
C GLN A 15 -0.61 -10.20 0.55
N LEU A 16 0.28 -9.23 0.66
CA LEU A 16 0.10 -8.17 1.64
C LEU A 16 -0.85 -7.12 1.03
N MET A 17 -1.86 -6.75 1.80
CA MET A 17 -2.87 -5.80 1.36
C MET A 17 -2.79 -4.53 2.19
N LEU A 18 -2.97 -3.40 1.53
CA LEU A 18 -3.05 -2.11 2.20
C LEU A 18 -4.54 -1.79 2.35
N ARG A 19 -4.96 -1.49 3.57
CA ARG A 19 -6.35 -1.14 3.83
C ARG A 19 -6.43 0.25 4.45
N LEU A 20 -7.27 1.10 3.86
CA LEU A 20 -7.53 2.43 4.39
C LEU A 20 -8.99 2.47 4.80
N TYR A 21 -9.27 2.90 6.01
CA TYR A 21 -10.67 2.99 6.44
C TYR A 21 -10.91 4.15 7.40
N LYS A 22 -12.08 4.73 7.31
CA LYS A 22 -12.51 5.80 8.20
C LYS A 22 -14.02 5.91 8.04
N ASN A 23 -14.75 5.74 9.15
CA ASN A 23 -16.21 5.79 9.09
C ASN A 23 -16.75 4.79 8.07
N LYS A 24 -17.39 5.27 7.02
CA LYS A 24 -17.97 4.40 6.01
C LYS A 24 -17.03 4.11 4.85
N PHE A 25 -15.88 4.74 4.84
CA PHE A 25 -14.92 4.56 3.76
C PHE A 25 -14.04 3.37 4.08
N ASP A 26 -13.90 2.43 3.17
CA ASP A 26 -13.08 1.25 3.38
C ASP A 26 -12.58 0.75 2.02
N VAL A 27 -11.29 0.86 1.80
CA VAL A 27 -10.67 0.45 0.53
C VAL A 27 -9.47 -0.44 0.83
N SER A 28 -9.37 -1.56 0.13
CA SER A 28 -8.23 -2.47 0.25
C SER A 28 -7.61 -2.71 -1.11
N CYS A 29 -6.29 -2.68 -1.19
CA CYS A 29 -5.56 -2.91 -2.42
C CYS A 29 -4.34 -3.77 -2.16
N GLY A 30 -4.02 -4.66 -3.10
CA GLY A 30 -2.78 -5.43 -3.02
C GLY A 30 -1.60 -4.54 -3.35
N ILE A 31 -0.49 -4.72 -2.67
CA ILE A 31 0.69 -3.89 -2.90
C ILE A 31 1.80 -4.62 -3.64
N GLY A 32 1.55 -5.84 -4.06
CA GLY A 32 2.52 -6.58 -4.86
C GLY A 32 3.63 -7.25 -4.07
N ILE A 33 3.45 -7.41 -2.77
CA ILE A 33 4.42 -8.08 -1.93
C ILE A 33 3.83 -9.38 -1.43
N SER A 34 4.55 -10.49 -1.63
CA SER A 34 4.13 -11.80 -1.14
C SER A 34 5.01 -12.17 0.04
N LEU A 35 4.41 -12.72 1.09
CA LEU A 35 5.15 -13.13 2.27
C LEU A 35 4.59 -14.42 2.81
N ASN A 36 5.43 -15.21 3.48
CA ASN A 36 4.95 -16.38 4.18
C ASN A 36 4.35 -15.90 5.50
N VAL A 37 3.44 -16.69 6.06
CA VAL A 37 2.78 -16.32 7.29
C VAL A 37 3.79 -16.04 8.40
N GLU A 38 4.83 -16.84 8.49
CA GLU A 38 5.82 -16.67 9.55
C GLU A 38 6.72 -15.45 9.32
N ASP A 39 6.69 -14.84 8.15
CA ASP A 39 7.50 -13.66 7.87
C ASP A 39 6.75 -12.35 8.08
N TRP A 40 5.52 -12.41 8.54
CA TRP A 40 4.71 -11.22 8.77
C TRP A 40 4.16 -11.20 10.18
N ASP A 41 4.34 -10.08 10.87
CA ASP A 41 3.78 -9.89 12.20
C ASP A 41 2.61 -8.93 12.08
N GLN A 42 1.39 -9.45 12.16
CA GLN A 42 0.19 -8.64 11.99
C GLN A 42 0.02 -7.61 13.11
N GLU A 43 0.42 -7.97 14.30
CA GLU A 43 0.27 -7.07 15.42
C GLU A 43 1.23 -5.89 15.35
N LEU A 44 2.47 -6.13 15.01
CA LEU A 44 3.44 -5.06 14.89
C LEU A 44 3.43 -4.41 13.52
N GLN A 45 2.71 -4.99 12.56
CA GLN A 45 2.64 -4.49 11.18
C GLN A 45 4.04 -4.46 10.55
N LEU A 46 4.82 -5.49 10.78
CA LEU A 46 6.20 -5.58 10.29
C LEU A 46 6.49 -6.94 9.64
N ALA A 47 7.30 -6.90 8.62
CA ALA A 47 7.82 -8.12 8.01
C ALA A 47 9.20 -8.38 8.62
N ASN A 48 9.77 -9.56 8.37
CA ASN A 48 11.10 -9.84 8.87
C ASN A 48 12.13 -9.41 7.81
N SER A 49 11.88 -8.34 7.11
CA SER A 49 12.79 -7.79 6.11
C SER A 49 12.83 -6.27 6.29
N LEU A 50 14.00 -5.75 6.55
CA LEU A 50 14.16 -4.32 6.77
C LEU A 50 13.77 -3.54 5.50
N ILE A 51 14.12 -4.05 4.33
CA ILE A 51 13.80 -3.39 3.09
C ILE A 51 12.30 -3.28 2.89
N ILE A 52 11.58 -4.37 3.17
CA ILE A 52 10.13 -4.36 3.05
C ILE A 52 9.54 -3.37 4.04
N ASN A 53 10.01 -3.38 5.28
CA ASN A 53 9.49 -2.48 6.31
C ASN A 53 9.70 -1.01 5.95
N GLN A 54 10.83 -0.69 5.31
CA GLN A 54 11.09 0.66 4.88
C GLN A 54 10.10 1.07 3.78
N LYS A 55 9.79 0.14 2.85
CA LYS A 55 8.83 0.44 1.80
C LYS A 55 7.42 0.59 2.35
N LEU A 56 7.05 -0.22 3.34
CA LEU A 56 5.73 -0.11 3.95
C LEU A 56 5.58 1.23 4.68
N SER A 57 6.64 1.67 5.36
CA SER A 57 6.62 2.96 6.05
C SER A 57 6.51 4.11 5.05
N GLU A 58 7.24 4.02 3.93
CA GLU A 58 7.22 5.04 2.91
C GLU A 58 5.84 5.10 2.25
N LEU A 59 5.25 3.95 1.94
CA LEU A 59 3.93 3.90 1.34
C LEU A 59 2.88 4.52 2.27
N LYS A 60 2.94 4.19 3.55
CA LYS A 60 1.99 4.72 4.52
C LYS A 60 2.09 6.24 4.59
N SER A 61 3.32 6.76 4.60
CA SER A 61 3.55 8.19 4.64
C SER A 61 3.01 8.87 3.37
N ASN A 62 3.23 8.27 2.21
CA ASN A 62 2.76 8.83 0.95
C ASN A 62 1.24 8.83 0.87
N VAL A 63 0.59 7.78 1.39
CA VAL A 63 -0.86 7.71 1.39
C VAL A 63 -1.44 8.79 2.31
N LEU A 64 -0.86 8.97 3.49
CA LEU A 64 -1.34 10.00 4.42
C LEU A 64 -1.18 11.39 3.82
N LYS A 65 -0.06 11.64 3.16
CA LYS A 65 0.19 12.94 2.56
C LYS A 65 -0.82 13.20 1.44
N ALA A 66 -1.03 12.21 0.59
CA ALA A 66 -1.99 12.34 -0.51
C ALA A 66 -3.42 12.52 0.00
N TYR A 67 -3.76 11.83 1.10
CA TYR A 67 -5.08 11.95 1.68
C TYR A 67 -5.29 13.37 2.19
N ASN A 68 -4.30 13.93 2.88
CA ASN A 68 -4.43 15.28 3.42
C ASN A 68 -4.53 16.32 2.29
N GLU A 69 -3.76 16.12 1.22
CA GLU A 69 -3.82 17.01 0.09
C GLU A 69 -5.17 16.92 -0.62
N SER A 70 -5.73 15.71 -0.76
CA SER A 70 -7.00 15.55 -1.42
C SER A 70 -8.13 16.16 -0.58
N PHE A 71 -8.02 16.10 0.72
CA PHE A 71 -9.02 16.65 1.60
C PHE A 71 -9.08 18.17 1.39
N ILE A 72 -7.93 18.83 1.26
CA ILE A 72 -7.88 20.26 1.04
C ILE A 72 -8.40 20.60 -0.35
N GLN A 73 -8.08 19.79 -1.36
CA GLN A 73 -8.48 20.05 -2.72
C GLN A 73 -9.87 19.54 -3.10
N GLY A 74 -10.48 18.77 -2.21
CA GLY A 74 -11.80 18.22 -2.51
C GLY A 74 -11.76 17.03 -3.47
N THR A 75 -10.61 16.41 -3.64
CA THR A 75 -10.48 15.27 -4.54
C THR A 75 -11.05 14.02 -3.89
N ILE A 76 -11.72 13.19 -4.68
CA ILE A 76 -12.29 11.97 -4.17
C ILE A 76 -11.22 10.89 -4.05
N ILE A 77 -11.17 10.21 -2.91
CA ILE A 77 -10.25 9.13 -2.70
C ILE A 77 -10.99 7.82 -2.89
N ASP A 78 -10.59 7.06 -3.90
CA ASP A 78 -11.19 5.76 -4.17
C ASP A 78 -10.08 4.74 -4.39
N LYS A 79 -10.46 3.54 -4.81
CA LYS A 79 -9.50 2.47 -4.99
C LYS A 79 -8.46 2.80 -6.05
N ASP A 80 -8.85 3.47 -7.12
CA ASP A 80 -7.93 3.82 -8.20
C ASP A 80 -6.90 4.85 -7.72
N PHE A 81 -7.32 5.76 -6.87
CA PHE A 81 -6.43 6.77 -6.30
C PHE A 81 -5.35 6.05 -5.47
N VAL A 82 -5.76 5.08 -4.65
CA VAL A 82 -4.84 4.32 -3.81
C VAL A 82 -3.91 3.47 -4.67
N LYS A 83 -4.42 2.84 -5.72
CA LYS A 83 -3.60 2.04 -6.60
C LYS A 83 -2.52 2.87 -7.27
N LYS A 84 -2.84 4.11 -7.62
CA LYS A 84 -1.89 5.01 -8.25
C LYS A 84 -0.76 5.33 -7.29
N ILE A 85 -1.08 5.59 -6.02
CA ILE A 85 -0.07 5.89 -5.02
C ILE A 85 0.84 4.68 -4.80
N ILE A 86 0.26 3.48 -4.76
CA ILE A 86 1.03 2.26 -4.59
C ILE A 86 2.00 2.09 -5.76
N SER A 87 1.52 2.29 -6.97
CA SER A 87 2.35 2.17 -8.14
C SER A 87 3.51 3.15 -8.11
N GLU A 88 3.25 4.37 -7.75
CA GLU A 88 4.28 5.39 -7.70
C GLU A 88 5.29 5.12 -6.59
N CYS A 89 4.83 4.64 -5.45
CA CYS A 89 5.70 4.36 -4.33
C CYS A 89 6.68 3.23 -4.64
N PHE A 90 6.18 2.18 -5.30
CA PHE A 90 7.03 1.05 -5.63
C PHE A 90 7.75 1.23 -6.98
N ASN A 91 7.55 2.40 -7.58
CA ASN A 91 8.27 2.73 -8.80
C ASN A 91 8.19 1.65 -9.84
N ARG A 92 6.98 1.27 -10.21
CA ARG A 92 6.77 0.24 -11.19
C ARG A 92 7.43 0.62 -12.46
N PRO A 93 8.42 -0.11 -12.86
CA PRO A 93 9.21 0.26 -13.98
C PRO A 93 8.55 0.25 -15.30
N THR A 94 7.55 -0.49 -15.44
CA THR A 94 7.00 -0.61 -16.71
C THR A 94 6.86 0.64 -17.39
N LYS A 95 6.47 1.64 -16.75
CA LYS A 95 6.26 2.73 -17.48
C LYS A 95 7.39 3.50 -17.61
N GLU A 96 7.99 3.69 -16.68
CA GLU A 96 8.96 4.55 -16.75
C GLU A 96 10.03 4.23 -17.53
N ILE A 97 10.34 3.13 -17.59
CA ILE A 97 11.39 2.75 -18.31
C ILE A 97 11.33 3.23 -19.59
N SER A 98 10.25 3.16 -20.07
CA SER A 98 10.17 3.52 -21.40
C SER A 98 10.70 4.84 -21.61
N GLN A 99 10.72 5.57 -20.79
CA GLN A 99 11.18 6.75 -21.09
C GLN A 99 12.44 6.95 -20.96
N VAL A 100 12.85 6.42 -20.78
CA VAL A 100 14.02 6.65 -20.72
C VAL A 100 14.69 6.55 -21.63
N ASN A 101 14.41 6.46 -22.02
CA ASN A 101 14.97 6.44 -22.55
C ASN A 101 15.38 6.58 -22.86
#